data_36deb870aaf521dd83a7b40799195220
#
_entry.id   36deb870aaf521dd83a7b40799195220
#
_cell.length_a   1.000
_cell.length_b   1.000
_cell.length_c   1.000
_cell.angle_alpha   90.00
_cell.angle_beta   90.00
_cell.angle_gamma   90.00
#
_symmetry.space_group_name_H-M   'P 1'
#
loop_
_entity.id
_entity.type
_entity.pdbx_description
1 polymer ?
#
loop_
_entity_poly.entity_id
_entity_poly.type
_entity_poly.pdbx_seq_one_letter_code
_entity_poly.pdbx_strand_id
1 'polypeptide(L)'
;MVTPRVRPMGERAFLLEVGALDEVLPLHAALAASRPDGVIDLVPAARTVLVRVDPRVLPPAAARSWALGAATETREATDAASPPVELDIAYDGADLADTARLLRVDAHELARRHAEADWRVAFTGFAPGFGYLVSDDW
;
A
#
# COMPACT_ATOMS: atom_id res chain seq x y z
N MET A 1 -6.61 -16.65 -0.17
CA MET A 1 -7.93 -15.97 -0.27
C MET A 1 -7.96 -14.90 0.80
N VAL A 2 -8.03 -13.64 0.41
CA VAL A 2 -8.08 -12.49 1.33
C VAL A 2 -9.53 -12.23 1.71
N THR A 3 -9.83 -12.12 3.01
CA THR A 3 -11.17 -11.78 3.51
C THR A 3 -11.12 -10.41 4.18
N PRO A 4 -11.29 -9.32 3.42
CA PRO A 4 -11.17 -7.98 3.96
C PRO A 4 -12.37 -7.64 4.85
N ARG A 5 -12.12 -6.83 5.88
CA ARG A 5 -13.18 -6.22 6.70
C ARG A 5 -13.60 -4.89 6.10
N VAL A 6 -14.90 -4.74 5.82
CA VAL A 6 -15.44 -3.48 5.30
C VAL A 6 -15.64 -2.47 6.43
N ARG A 7 -15.07 -1.27 6.27
CA ARG A 7 -15.20 -0.13 7.17
C ARG A 7 -15.86 1.04 6.44
N PRO A 8 -17.05 1.48 6.83
CA PRO A 8 -17.70 2.63 6.19
C PRO A 8 -16.87 3.92 6.35
N MET A 9 -16.82 4.73 5.30
CA MET A 9 -16.20 6.07 5.27
C MET A 9 -17.16 7.09 4.68
N GLY A 10 -18.20 7.44 5.44
CA GLY A 10 -19.30 8.28 4.96
C GLY A 10 -20.18 7.54 3.94
N GLU A 11 -20.85 8.31 3.07
CA GLU A 11 -21.84 7.80 2.11
C GLU A 11 -21.25 7.41 0.75
N ARG A 12 -20.02 7.84 0.46
CA ARG A 12 -19.38 7.72 -0.85
C ARG A 12 -18.10 6.91 -0.86
N ALA A 13 -17.76 6.30 0.28
CA ALA A 13 -16.53 5.54 0.39
C ALA A 13 -16.61 4.45 1.47
N PHE A 14 -15.73 3.49 1.36
CA PHE A 14 -15.46 2.51 2.40
C PHE A 14 -14.00 2.03 2.30
N LEU A 15 -13.49 1.52 3.41
CA LEU A 15 -12.19 0.85 3.44
C LEU A 15 -12.39 -0.67 3.41
N LEU A 16 -11.52 -1.34 2.69
CA LEU A 16 -11.29 -2.78 2.80
C LEU A 16 -10.04 -2.95 3.65
N GLU A 17 -10.21 -3.38 4.89
CA GLU A 17 -9.13 -3.60 5.85
C GLU A 17 -8.67 -5.07 5.78
N VAL A 18 -7.37 -5.29 5.69
CA VAL A 18 -6.71 -6.60 5.63
C VAL A 18 -5.68 -6.77 6.75
N GLY A 19 -5.08 -7.95 6.86
CA GLY A 19 -4.14 -8.29 7.92
C GLY A 19 -2.79 -7.59 7.78
N ALA A 20 -2.24 -7.53 6.56
CA ALA A 20 -0.90 -7.05 6.29
C ALA A 20 -0.79 -6.44 4.88
N LEU A 21 0.36 -5.80 4.61
CA LEU A 21 0.61 -5.08 3.36
C LEU A 21 0.69 -6.02 2.14
N ASP A 22 1.21 -7.21 2.30
CA ASP A 22 1.28 -8.25 1.27
C ASP A 22 -0.09 -8.69 0.75
N GLU A 23 -1.16 -8.49 1.55
CA GLU A 23 -2.54 -8.70 1.12
C GLU A 23 -3.13 -7.47 0.40
N VAL A 24 -2.61 -6.25 0.66
CA VAL A 24 -3.15 -5.01 0.09
C VAL A 24 -2.89 -4.91 -1.41
N LEU A 25 -1.66 -5.16 -1.84
CA LEU A 25 -1.27 -4.97 -3.24
C LEU A 25 -2.02 -5.93 -4.19
N PRO A 26 -2.10 -7.24 -3.90
CA PRO A 26 -2.92 -8.15 -4.69
C PRO A 26 -4.41 -7.80 -4.69
N LEU A 27 -4.95 -7.36 -3.53
CA LEU A 27 -6.33 -6.90 -3.43
C LEU A 27 -6.56 -5.66 -4.31
N HIS A 28 -5.68 -4.68 -4.24
CA HIS A 28 -5.77 -3.47 -5.07
C HIS A 28 -5.72 -3.82 -6.57
N ALA A 29 -4.83 -4.71 -6.97
CA ALA A 29 -4.71 -5.17 -8.35
C ALA A 29 -6.00 -5.87 -8.84
N ALA A 30 -6.60 -6.74 -8.03
CA ALA A 30 -7.86 -7.42 -8.36
C ALA A 30 -9.04 -6.43 -8.50
N LEU A 31 -9.11 -5.45 -7.60
CA LEU A 31 -10.11 -4.36 -7.67
C LEU A 31 -9.91 -3.50 -8.92
N ALA A 32 -8.67 -3.15 -9.26
CA ALA A 32 -8.36 -2.35 -10.44
C ALA A 32 -8.71 -3.09 -11.74
N ALA A 33 -8.43 -4.39 -11.81
CA ALA A 33 -8.69 -5.23 -12.99
C ALA A 33 -10.19 -5.42 -13.28
N SER A 34 -11.04 -5.42 -12.23
CA SER A 34 -12.50 -5.62 -12.34
C SER A 34 -13.32 -4.36 -12.06
N ARG A 35 -12.68 -3.17 -12.10
CA ARG A 35 -13.27 -1.89 -11.71
C ARG A 35 -14.52 -1.56 -12.52
N PRO A 36 -15.73 -1.47 -11.89
CA PRO A 36 -16.94 -1.09 -12.58
C PRO A 36 -17.08 0.42 -12.70
N ASP A 37 -17.96 0.87 -13.61
CA ASP A 37 -18.39 2.25 -13.67
C ASP A 37 -18.98 2.71 -12.34
N GLY A 38 -18.67 3.95 -11.95
CA GLY A 38 -19.09 4.51 -10.65
C GLY A 38 -18.07 4.34 -9.53
N VAL A 39 -17.04 3.51 -9.67
CA VAL A 39 -15.87 3.56 -8.81
C VAL A 39 -14.99 4.73 -9.25
N ILE A 40 -14.85 5.75 -8.38
CA ILE A 40 -14.10 6.97 -8.69
C ILE A 40 -12.61 6.77 -8.43
N ASP A 41 -12.27 6.05 -7.33
CA ASP A 41 -10.90 5.95 -6.87
C ASP A 41 -10.65 4.67 -6.07
N LEU A 42 -9.41 4.17 -6.15
CA LEU A 42 -8.88 3.03 -5.39
C LEU A 42 -7.52 3.45 -4.83
N VAL A 43 -7.44 3.61 -3.50
CA VAL A 43 -6.21 4.08 -2.86
C VAL A 43 -5.68 3.03 -1.90
N PRO A 44 -4.54 2.38 -2.20
CA PRO A 44 -3.89 1.45 -1.30
C PRO A 44 -3.16 2.19 -0.18
N ALA A 45 -3.09 1.56 0.99
CA ALA A 45 -2.33 2.00 2.14
C ALA A 45 -1.76 0.78 2.88
N ALA A 46 -1.12 0.94 4.03
CA ALA A 46 -0.40 -0.13 4.71
C ALA A 46 -1.24 -1.39 5.01
N ARG A 47 -2.53 -1.23 5.29
CA ARG A 47 -3.44 -2.34 5.64
C ARG A 47 -4.85 -2.15 5.09
N THR A 48 -5.04 -1.21 4.18
CA THR A 48 -6.37 -0.89 3.66
C THR A 48 -6.33 -0.54 2.18
N VAL A 49 -7.45 -0.77 1.50
CA VAL A 49 -7.74 -0.14 0.20
C VAL A 49 -8.98 0.72 0.38
N LEU A 50 -8.86 2.03 0.14
CA LEU A 50 -10.01 2.92 0.06
C LEU A 50 -10.70 2.73 -1.29
N VAL A 51 -12.03 2.57 -1.25
CA VAL A 51 -12.88 2.55 -2.43
C VAL A 51 -13.80 3.76 -2.38
N ARG A 52 -13.68 4.68 -3.34
CA ARG A 52 -14.57 5.82 -3.52
C ARG A 52 -15.54 5.57 -4.67
N VAL A 53 -16.79 5.93 -4.48
CA VAL A 53 -17.84 5.69 -5.47
C VAL A 53 -18.71 6.93 -5.74
N ASP A 54 -19.26 7.04 -6.95
CA ASP A 54 -20.40 7.91 -7.22
C ASP A 54 -21.69 7.10 -6.97
N PRO A 55 -22.43 7.38 -5.89
CA PRO A 55 -23.62 6.61 -5.54
C PRO A 55 -24.78 6.77 -6.55
N ARG A 56 -24.70 7.76 -7.47
CA ARG A 56 -25.68 7.94 -8.55
C ARG A 56 -25.46 6.94 -9.69
N VAL A 57 -24.23 6.42 -9.83
CA VAL A 57 -23.85 5.44 -10.87
C VAL A 57 -23.77 4.04 -10.28
N LEU A 58 -23.12 3.90 -9.12
CA LEU A 58 -22.95 2.63 -8.43
C LEU A 58 -23.41 2.76 -6.97
N PRO A 59 -24.55 2.17 -6.60
CA PRO A 59 -25.00 2.17 -5.21
C PRO A 59 -23.94 1.57 -4.27
N PRO A 60 -23.72 2.15 -3.06
CA PRO A 60 -22.69 1.69 -2.14
C PRO A 60 -22.80 0.21 -1.75
N ALA A 61 -24.01 -0.35 -1.70
CA ALA A 61 -24.20 -1.77 -1.43
C ALA A 61 -23.67 -2.65 -2.59
N ALA A 62 -23.95 -2.27 -3.83
CA ALA A 62 -23.44 -2.97 -5.01
C ALA A 62 -21.91 -2.87 -5.10
N ALA A 63 -21.35 -1.68 -4.81
CA ALA A 63 -19.91 -1.49 -4.76
C ALA A 63 -19.23 -2.39 -3.72
N ARG A 64 -19.83 -2.55 -2.52
CA ARG A 64 -19.30 -3.45 -1.49
C ARG A 64 -19.37 -4.91 -1.93
N SER A 65 -20.49 -5.33 -2.54
CA SER A 65 -20.63 -6.71 -3.05
C SER A 65 -19.60 -7.01 -4.14
N TRP A 66 -19.40 -6.09 -5.09
CA TRP A 66 -18.35 -6.20 -6.09
C TRP A 66 -16.96 -6.33 -5.45
N ALA A 67 -16.63 -5.42 -4.53
CA ALA A 67 -15.30 -5.38 -3.91
C ALA A 67 -14.99 -6.65 -3.11
N LEU A 68 -15.98 -7.21 -2.41
CA LEU A 68 -15.84 -8.50 -1.70
C LEU A 68 -15.71 -9.67 -2.70
N GLY A 69 -16.40 -9.65 -3.82
CA GLY A 69 -16.24 -10.63 -4.89
C GLY A 69 -14.83 -10.60 -5.48
N ALA A 70 -14.34 -9.41 -5.84
CA ALA A 70 -12.98 -9.23 -6.37
C ALA A 70 -11.89 -9.72 -5.38
N ALA A 71 -12.11 -9.55 -4.06
CA ALA A 71 -11.20 -10.03 -3.05
C ALA A 71 -11.04 -11.56 -3.03
N THR A 72 -12.05 -12.32 -3.46
CA THR A 72 -11.96 -13.79 -3.55
C THR A 72 -11.14 -14.27 -4.74
N GLU A 73 -10.99 -13.43 -5.77
CA GLU A 73 -10.24 -13.70 -7.00
C GLU A 73 -8.79 -13.21 -6.93
N THR A 74 -8.36 -12.74 -5.77
CA THR A 74 -7.01 -12.23 -5.56
C THR A 74 -5.96 -13.30 -5.89
N ARG A 75 -5.06 -12.98 -6.82
CA ARG A 75 -3.88 -13.76 -7.16
C ARG A 75 -2.64 -13.05 -6.63
N GLU A 76 -1.56 -13.80 -6.44
CA GLU A 76 -0.26 -13.17 -6.17
C GLU A 76 0.03 -12.12 -7.26
N ALA A 77 0.37 -10.92 -6.82
CA ALA A 77 0.75 -9.87 -7.75
C ALA A 77 2.05 -10.31 -8.43
N THR A 78 2.02 -10.47 -9.75
CA THR A 78 3.25 -10.60 -10.53
C THR A 78 3.92 -9.23 -10.52
N ASP A 79 5.00 -9.11 -9.77
CA ASP A 79 5.88 -7.94 -9.84
C ASP A 79 6.39 -7.82 -11.27
N ALA A 80 5.86 -6.87 -12.02
CA ALA A 80 6.51 -6.42 -13.24
C ALA A 80 7.79 -5.71 -12.78
N ALA A 81 8.91 -6.43 -12.86
CA ALA A 81 10.21 -5.89 -12.47
C ALA A 81 10.50 -4.63 -13.30
N SER A 82 10.38 -3.47 -12.66
CA SER A 82 10.91 -2.22 -13.19
C SER A 82 12.42 -2.20 -12.93
N PRO A 83 13.21 -1.59 -13.84
CA PRO A 83 14.64 -1.43 -13.58
C PRO A 83 14.84 -0.64 -12.27
N PRO A 84 15.84 -1.00 -11.45
CA PRO A 84 16.12 -0.28 -10.20
C PRO A 84 16.54 1.17 -10.49
N VAL A 85 16.21 2.06 -9.56
CA VAL A 85 16.64 3.46 -9.58
C VAL A 85 17.56 3.66 -8.38
N GLU A 86 18.81 4.07 -8.66
CA GLU A 86 19.77 4.43 -7.61
C GLU A 86 19.55 5.88 -7.18
N LEU A 87 19.54 6.11 -5.86
CA LEU A 87 19.36 7.43 -5.26
C LEU A 87 20.51 7.69 -4.28
N ASP A 88 21.17 8.83 -4.45
CA ASP A 88 22.15 9.29 -3.47
C ASP A 88 21.46 9.77 -2.19
N ILE A 89 21.86 9.24 -1.03
CA ILE A 89 21.28 9.57 0.27
C ILE A 89 22.34 10.12 1.21
N ALA A 90 22.10 11.32 1.77
CA ALA A 90 22.88 11.84 2.87
C ALA A 90 22.26 11.44 4.21
N TYR A 91 23.01 10.76 5.06
CA TYR A 91 22.58 10.33 6.40
C TYR A 91 23.00 11.36 7.45
N ASP A 92 22.41 12.55 7.39
CA ASP A 92 22.68 13.70 8.26
C ASP A 92 21.44 14.19 9.03
N GLY A 93 20.36 13.41 9.01
CA GLY A 93 19.11 13.72 9.70
C GLY A 93 19.30 13.78 11.23
N ALA A 94 18.64 14.75 11.88
CA ALA A 94 18.77 14.98 13.32
C ALA A 94 18.34 13.78 14.17
N ASP A 95 17.46 12.94 13.66
CA ASP A 95 16.92 11.75 14.34
C ASP A 95 17.70 10.45 14.07
N LEU A 96 18.76 10.50 13.24
CA LEU A 96 19.53 9.32 12.87
C LEU A 96 20.10 8.59 14.12
N ALA A 97 20.68 9.34 15.05
CA ALA A 97 21.27 8.76 16.25
C ALA A 97 20.23 8.13 17.19
N ASP A 98 19.05 8.75 17.28
CA ASP A 98 17.95 8.26 18.11
C ASP A 98 17.31 7.01 17.49
N THR A 99 17.14 7.00 16.18
CA THR A 99 16.67 5.84 15.42
C THR A 99 17.64 4.66 15.57
N ALA A 100 18.92 4.89 15.40
CA ALA A 100 19.95 3.85 15.57
C ALA A 100 19.92 3.25 16.99
N ARG A 101 19.74 4.09 18.03
CA ARG A 101 19.61 3.64 19.42
C ARG A 101 18.37 2.77 19.62
N LEU A 102 17.22 3.13 19.03
CA LEU A 102 16.00 2.33 19.10
C LEU A 102 16.18 0.95 18.45
N LEU A 103 16.91 0.90 17.34
CA LEU A 103 17.22 -0.34 16.62
C LEU A 103 18.42 -1.10 17.22
N ARG A 104 19.06 -0.56 18.27
CA ARG A 104 20.23 -1.15 18.97
C ARG A 104 21.45 -1.36 18.05
N VAL A 105 21.66 -0.45 17.13
CA VAL A 105 22.83 -0.37 16.24
C VAL A 105 23.48 1.02 16.38
N ASP A 106 24.66 1.22 15.84
CA ASP A 106 25.22 2.57 15.69
C ASP A 106 24.72 3.24 14.39
N ALA A 107 24.94 4.55 14.28
CA ALA A 107 24.44 5.32 13.15
C ALA A 107 25.06 4.90 11.80
N HIS A 108 26.34 4.48 11.81
CA HIS A 108 27.02 4.01 10.61
C HIS A 108 26.45 2.66 10.14
N GLU A 109 26.20 1.74 11.07
CA GLU A 109 25.59 0.45 10.77
C GLU A 109 24.15 0.61 10.26
N LEU A 110 23.38 1.54 10.85
CA LEU A 110 22.04 1.86 10.37
C LEU A 110 22.07 2.37 8.91
N ALA A 111 22.94 3.34 8.62
CA ALA A 111 23.10 3.89 7.28
C ALA A 111 23.54 2.81 6.27
N ARG A 112 24.52 1.97 6.66
CA ARG A 112 25.00 0.87 5.81
C ARG A 112 23.88 -0.12 5.47
N ARG A 113 23.14 -0.61 6.46
CA ARG A 113 22.03 -1.56 6.24
C ARG A 113 20.95 -0.95 5.36
N HIS A 114 20.58 0.31 5.60
CA HIS A 114 19.59 0.98 4.81
C HIS A 114 20.04 1.17 3.35
N ALA A 115 21.30 1.49 3.10
CA ALA A 115 21.85 1.68 1.76
C ALA A 115 22.06 0.36 0.99
N GLU A 116 22.32 -0.74 1.69
CA GLU A 116 22.53 -2.07 1.10
C GLU A 116 21.24 -2.85 0.84
N ALA A 117 20.12 -2.46 1.47
CA ALA A 117 18.85 -3.13 1.30
C ALA A 117 18.19 -2.77 -0.04
N ASP A 118 17.57 -3.75 -0.68
CA ASP A 118 16.75 -3.55 -1.86
C ASP A 118 15.36 -3.03 -1.46
N TRP A 119 15.10 -1.77 -1.80
CA TRP A 119 13.84 -1.11 -1.48
C TRP A 119 12.87 -1.12 -2.65
N ARG A 120 11.61 -1.39 -2.36
CA ARG A 120 10.51 -1.36 -3.33
C ARG A 120 9.42 -0.40 -2.84
N VAL A 121 8.90 0.44 -3.75
CA VAL A 121 7.74 1.28 -3.46
C VAL A 121 6.51 0.40 -3.41
N ALA A 122 5.90 0.24 -2.23
CA ALA A 122 4.67 -0.50 -2.04
C ALA A 122 3.45 0.30 -2.52
N PHE A 123 3.37 1.57 -2.13
CA PHE A 123 2.34 2.51 -2.55
C PHE A 123 2.83 3.94 -2.33
N THR A 124 2.12 4.91 -2.92
CA THR A 124 2.38 6.33 -2.72
C THR A 124 1.25 6.97 -1.92
N GLY A 125 1.56 7.99 -1.10
CA GLY A 125 0.56 8.68 -0.30
C GLY A 125 1.18 9.80 0.54
N PHE A 126 0.42 10.40 1.43
CA PHE A 126 0.79 11.52 2.29
C PHE A 126 1.06 12.82 1.50
N ALA A 127 2.00 12.83 0.56
CA ALA A 127 2.35 13.99 -0.26
C ALA A 127 2.67 13.55 -1.70
N PRO A 128 2.61 14.44 -2.71
CA PRO A 128 3.02 14.14 -4.07
C PRO A 128 4.47 13.65 -4.12
N GLY A 129 4.68 12.49 -4.74
CA GLY A 129 5.99 11.86 -4.85
C GLY A 129 6.47 11.12 -3.60
N PHE A 130 5.69 11.08 -2.50
CA PHE A 130 6.06 10.34 -1.30
C PHE A 130 5.74 8.85 -1.46
N GLY A 131 6.77 8.02 -1.48
CA GLY A 131 6.68 6.56 -1.57
C GLY A 131 6.86 5.89 -0.20
N TYR A 132 5.96 4.95 0.11
CA TYR A 132 6.17 4.03 1.23
C TYR A 132 6.97 2.84 0.73
N LEU A 133 8.13 2.64 1.31
CA LEU A 133 9.09 1.62 0.91
C LEU A 133 8.96 0.37 1.76
N VAL A 134 9.23 -0.77 1.16
CA VAL A 134 9.35 -2.07 1.82
C VAL A 134 10.61 -2.77 1.33
N SER A 135 11.18 -3.62 2.17
CA SER A 135 12.31 -4.47 1.85
C SER A 135 12.15 -5.80 2.58
N ASP A 136 12.57 -6.88 1.95
CA ASP A 136 12.66 -8.20 2.58
C ASP A 136 13.95 -8.34 3.41
N ASP A 137 14.90 -7.41 3.22
CA ASP A 137 16.20 -7.39 3.90
C ASP A 137 16.19 -6.58 5.20
N TRP A 138 15.03 -6.01 5.57
CA TRP A 138 14.93 -5.06 6.68
C TRP A 138 13.99 -5.53 7.80
#